data_6a734a01e4a8a1ace88cf016d46c2dab
#
_entry.id   6a734a01e4a8a1ace88cf016d46c2dab
#
_cell.length_a   1.000
_cell.length_b   1.000
_cell.length_c   1.000
_cell.angle_alpha   90.00
_cell.angle_beta   90.00
_cell.angle_gamma   90.00
#
_symmetry.space_group_name_H-M   'P 1'
#
loop_
_entity.id
_entity.type
_entity.pdbx_description
1 polymer ?
#
loop_
_entity_poly.entity_id
_entity_poly.type
_entity_poly.pdbx_seq_one_letter_code
_entity_poly.pdbx_strand_id
1 'polypeptide(L)'
;MRETKLTLPELTEKKAKGERLAMVAVGEAMSAAWAERAGVDIIGVGDSLGMTLHGHQNTLQITVDQMIMHILAVRNGAPSTMTIASMP
;
A
#
# COMPACT_ATOMS: atom_id res chain seq x y z
N MET A 1 -1.57 -6.47 -15.45
CA MET A 1 -0.56 -6.15 -14.42
C MET A 1 0.43 -5.17 -15.02
N ARG A 2 0.76 -4.11 -14.29
CA ARG A 2 1.72 -3.14 -14.84
C ARG A 2 3.16 -3.61 -14.58
N GLU A 3 4.06 -3.28 -15.51
CA GLU A 3 5.46 -3.65 -15.41
C GLU A 3 6.27 -2.68 -14.55
N THR A 4 5.83 -1.45 -14.44
CA THR A 4 6.49 -0.39 -13.66
C THR A 4 5.49 0.28 -12.74
N LYS A 5 6.01 0.88 -11.67
CA LYS A 5 5.19 1.62 -10.73
C LYS A 5 4.57 2.85 -11.39
N LEU A 6 3.34 3.14 -10.98
CA LEU A 6 2.69 4.41 -11.29
C LEU A 6 3.51 5.54 -10.66
N THR A 7 3.79 6.59 -11.43
CA THR A 7 4.49 7.77 -10.91
C THR A 7 3.50 8.82 -10.46
N LEU A 8 3.96 9.79 -9.65
CA LEU A 8 3.09 10.89 -9.22
C LEU A 8 2.57 11.72 -10.39
N PRO A 9 3.39 12.07 -11.42
CA PRO A 9 2.85 12.75 -12.61
C PRO A 9 1.79 11.94 -13.34
N GLU A 10 1.97 10.62 -13.47
CA GLU A 10 0.97 9.75 -14.09
C GLU A 10 -0.33 9.72 -13.30
N LEU A 11 -0.24 9.71 -11.97
CA LEU A 11 -1.39 9.76 -11.09
C LEU A 11 -2.20 11.05 -11.30
N THR A 12 -1.49 12.18 -11.36
CA THR A 12 -2.11 13.49 -11.61
C THR A 12 -2.80 13.52 -12.97
N GLU A 13 -2.13 12.94 -13.99
CA GLU A 13 -2.69 12.87 -15.34
C GLU A 13 -3.98 12.03 -15.37
N LYS A 14 -3.99 10.88 -14.70
CA LYS A 14 -5.19 10.05 -14.60
C LYS A 14 -6.34 10.81 -13.98
N LYS A 15 -6.08 11.57 -12.91
CA LYS A 15 -7.08 12.38 -12.26
C LYS A 15 -7.63 13.45 -13.22
N ALA A 16 -6.77 14.12 -13.96
CA ALA A 16 -7.16 15.15 -14.91
C ALA A 16 -8.03 14.59 -16.03
N LYS A 17 -7.81 13.35 -16.44
CA LYS A 17 -8.59 12.66 -17.46
C LYS A 17 -9.88 12.04 -16.93
N GLY A 18 -10.12 12.10 -15.63
CA GLY A 18 -11.29 11.48 -15.00
C GLY A 18 -11.22 9.97 -14.90
N GLU A 19 -10.03 9.38 -15.04
CA GLU A 19 -9.85 7.94 -14.91
C GLU A 19 -9.94 7.52 -13.44
N ARG A 20 -10.58 6.39 -13.20
CA ARG A 20 -10.71 5.84 -11.85
C ARG A 20 -9.43 5.13 -11.44
N LEU A 21 -9.14 5.19 -10.15
CA LEU A 21 -8.01 4.49 -9.55
C LEU A 21 -8.52 3.48 -8.54
N ALA A 22 -7.88 2.31 -8.53
CA ALA A 22 -8.16 1.29 -7.52
C ALA A 22 -7.04 1.31 -6.49
N MET A 23 -7.40 1.43 -5.23
CA MET A 23 -6.46 1.41 -4.11
C MET A 23 -6.93 0.39 -3.09
N VAL A 24 -5.98 -0.35 -2.53
CA VAL A 24 -6.26 -1.33 -1.49
C VAL A 24 -5.24 -1.18 -0.36
N ALA A 25 -5.69 -1.40 0.87
CA ALA A 25 -4.83 -1.36 2.04
C ALA A 25 -4.45 -2.79 2.43
N VAL A 26 -3.16 -3.07 2.45
CA VAL A 26 -2.62 -4.37 2.88
C VAL A 26 -1.38 -4.12 3.73
N GLY A 27 -0.98 -5.14 4.50
CA GLY A 27 0.15 -4.99 5.42
C GLY A 27 1.20 -6.08 5.35
N GLU A 28 1.12 -6.98 4.35
CA GLU A 28 2.08 -8.08 4.25
C GLU A 28 2.27 -8.51 2.80
N ALA A 29 3.31 -9.32 2.56
CA ALA A 29 3.78 -9.61 1.21
C ALA A 29 2.79 -10.41 0.37
N MET A 30 2.09 -11.36 0.97
CA MET A 30 1.19 -12.24 0.21
C MET A 30 0.00 -11.46 -0.34
N SER A 31 -0.67 -10.68 0.50
CA SER A 31 -1.79 -9.84 0.06
C SER A 31 -1.34 -8.78 -0.95
N ALA A 32 -0.13 -8.23 -0.76
CA ALA A 32 0.44 -7.28 -1.70
C ALA A 32 0.66 -7.92 -3.07
N ALA A 33 1.17 -9.14 -3.11
CA ALA A 33 1.37 -9.87 -4.36
C ALA A 33 0.04 -10.11 -5.07
N TRP A 34 -0.99 -10.49 -4.33
CA TRP A 34 -2.33 -10.68 -4.91
C TRP A 34 -2.91 -9.38 -5.44
N ALA A 35 -2.74 -8.28 -4.71
CA ALA A 35 -3.20 -6.96 -5.15
C ALA A 35 -2.50 -6.52 -6.44
N GLU A 36 -1.19 -6.73 -6.53
CA GLU A 36 -0.45 -6.41 -7.75
C GLU A 36 -0.93 -7.23 -8.93
N ARG A 37 -1.14 -8.52 -8.74
CA ARG A 37 -1.65 -9.40 -9.79
C ARG A 37 -3.07 -9.02 -10.22
N ALA A 38 -3.87 -8.50 -9.31
CA ALA A 38 -5.20 -8.01 -9.62
C ALA A 38 -5.19 -6.68 -10.38
N GLY A 39 -4.06 -6.00 -10.44
CA GLY A 39 -3.91 -4.79 -11.22
C GLY A 39 -4.31 -3.51 -10.50
N VAL A 40 -4.29 -3.48 -9.15
CA VAL A 40 -4.59 -2.25 -8.42
C VAL A 40 -3.52 -1.19 -8.73
N ASP A 41 -3.91 0.06 -8.68
CA ASP A 41 -3.01 1.17 -9.01
C ASP A 41 -2.12 1.55 -7.83
N ILE A 42 -2.65 1.49 -6.62
CA ILE A 42 -1.97 1.93 -5.41
C ILE A 42 -2.22 0.94 -4.28
N ILE A 43 -1.17 0.63 -3.52
CA ILE A 43 -1.29 -0.12 -2.28
C ILE A 43 -1.00 0.84 -1.14
N GLY A 44 -1.90 0.91 -0.16
CA GLY A 44 -1.73 1.70 1.04
C GLY A 44 -1.30 0.84 2.22
N VAL A 45 -0.32 1.32 2.98
CA VAL A 45 0.09 0.70 4.25
C VAL A 45 -0.24 1.69 5.35
N GLY A 46 -1.35 1.46 6.05
CA GLY A 46 -1.86 2.37 7.05
C GLY A 46 -1.55 1.91 8.47
N ASP A 47 -1.48 2.84 9.40
CA ASP A 47 -1.24 2.53 10.81
C ASP A 47 -2.37 1.71 11.46
N SER A 48 -3.53 1.64 10.82
CA SER A 48 -4.61 0.75 11.25
C SER A 48 -4.21 -0.73 11.25
N LEU A 49 -3.10 -1.09 10.60
CA LEU A 49 -2.59 -2.47 10.69
C LEU A 49 -2.23 -2.87 12.12
N GLY A 50 -1.96 -1.91 12.99
CA GLY A 50 -1.81 -2.19 14.41
C GLY A 50 -3.04 -2.84 15.01
N MET A 51 -4.21 -2.48 14.53
CA MET A 51 -5.48 -3.08 14.94
C MET A 51 -5.78 -4.37 14.19
N THR A 52 -5.63 -4.35 12.87
CA THR A 52 -6.05 -5.46 12.02
C THR A 52 -5.08 -6.64 12.03
N LEU A 53 -3.78 -6.38 12.11
CA LEU A 53 -2.76 -7.42 12.07
C LEU A 53 -2.16 -7.71 13.45
N HIS A 54 -2.01 -6.69 14.30
CA HIS A 54 -1.42 -6.86 15.62
C HIS A 54 -2.45 -7.02 16.73
N GLY A 55 -3.72 -6.74 16.46
CA GLY A 55 -4.78 -6.90 17.45
C GLY A 55 -4.85 -5.81 18.49
N HIS A 56 -4.20 -4.67 18.27
CA HIS A 56 -4.30 -3.53 19.20
C HIS A 56 -5.68 -2.90 19.13
N GLN A 57 -6.09 -2.26 20.22
CA GLN A 57 -7.41 -1.63 20.29
C GLN A 57 -7.48 -0.29 19.55
N ASN A 58 -6.32 0.29 19.24
CA ASN A 58 -6.22 1.57 18.52
C ASN A 58 -4.88 1.63 17.78
N THR A 59 -4.62 2.74 17.12
CA THR A 59 -3.40 2.91 16.31
C THR A 59 -2.21 3.47 17.12
N LEU A 60 -2.38 3.76 18.40
CA LEU A 60 -1.34 4.44 19.20
C LEU A 60 -0.14 3.55 19.51
N GLN A 61 -0.29 2.23 19.48
CA GLN A 61 0.75 1.29 19.87
C GLN A 61 1.64 0.87 18.72
N ILE A 62 1.27 1.15 17.49
CA ILE A 62 2.12 0.85 16.34
C ILE A 62 3.31 1.80 16.30
N THR A 63 4.49 1.27 16.08
CA THR A 63 5.73 2.07 16.05
C THR A 63 6.17 2.33 14.61
N VAL A 64 7.05 3.33 14.43
CA VAL A 64 7.66 3.61 13.12
C VAL A 64 8.42 2.39 12.61
N ASP A 65 9.17 1.70 13.49
CA ASP A 65 9.92 0.50 13.09
C ASP A 65 9.00 -0.61 12.61
N GLN A 66 7.86 -0.80 13.26
CA GLN A 66 6.86 -1.76 12.81
C GLN A 66 6.28 -1.36 11.46
N MET A 67 5.98 -0.08 11.26
CA MET A 67 5.50 0.42 9.97
C MET A 67 6.51 0.17 8.86
N ILE A 68 7.79 0.44 9.11
CA ILE A 68 8.85 0.20 8.13
C ILE A 68 8.92 -1.28 7.76
N MET A 69 8.80 -2.17 8.73
CA MET A 69 8.79 -3.60 8.48
C MET A 69 7.64 -4.02 7.55
N HIS A 70 6.44 -3.50 7.80
CA HIS A 70 5.29 -3.79 6.95
C HIS A 70 5.40 -3.17 5.57
N ILE A 71 5.95 -1.96 5.47
CA ILE A 71 6.18 -1.30 4.17
C ILE A 71 7.15 -2.13 3.34
N LEU A 72 8.25 -2.60 3.93
CA LEU A 72 9.22 -3.43 3.22
C LEU A 72 8.60 -4.75 2.76
N ALA A 73 7.78 -5.38 3.59
CA ALA A 73 7.08 -6.61 3.22
C ALA A 73 6.15 -6.38 2.02
N VAL A 74 5.40 -5.29 2.04
CA VAL A 74 4.50 -4.94 0.93
C VAL A 74 5.30 -4.66 -0.34
N ARG A 75 6.39 -3.92 -0.25
CA ARG A 75 7.25 -3.65 -1.41
C ARG A 75 7.85 -4.91 -1.99
N ASN A 76 8.24 -5.84 -1.14
CA ASN A 76 8.77 -7.13 -1.60
C ASN A 76 7.71 -7.97 -2.32
N GLY A 77 6.47 -7.91 -1.87
CA GLY A 77 5.36 -8.63 -2.51
C GLY A 77 4.85 -7.96 -3.76
N ALA A 78 4.94 -6.64 -3.85
CA ALA A 78 4.39 -5.84 -4.96
C ALA A 78 5.42 -4.82 -5.47
N PRO A 79 6.53 -5.28 -6.07
CA PRO A 79 7.62 -4.39 -6.47
C PRO A 79 7.25 -3.44 -7.60
N SER A 80 6.20 -3.72 -8.36
CA SER A 80 5.78 -2.92 -9.51
C SER A 80 4.54 -2.08 -9.26
N THR A 81 4.08 -1.97 -8.01
CA THR A 81 2.90 -1.19 -7.66
C THR A 81 3.30 -0.02 -6.77
N MET A 82 2.72 1.16 -7.04
CA MET A 82 2.93 2.32 -6.18
C MET A 82 2.46 2.00 -4.76
N THR A 83 3.32 2.24 -3.78
CA THR A 83 3.00 2.01 -2.37
C THR A 83 3.06 3.34 -1.63
N ILE A 84 2.02 3.64 -0.88
CA ILE A 84 1.99 4.80 0.00
C ILE A 84 1.80 4.32 1.44
N ALA A 85 2.34 5.07 2.38
CA ALA A 85 2.27 4.68 3.78
C ALA A 85 1.97 5.87 4.66
N SER A 86 1.19 5.63 5.72
CA SER A 86 1.02 6.63 6.77
C SER A 86 2.04 6.37 7.86
N MET A 87 2.44 7.44 8.54
CA MET A 87 3.33 7.35 9.70
C MET A 87 2.51 7.46 10.97
N PRO A 88 2.89 6.76 12.03
CA PRO A 88 2.21 6.89 13.32
C PRO A 88 2.40 8.26 13.95
#